data_f5e5bfb4cffe343190401c7860d4a9c3
#
_entry.id   f5e5bfb4cffe343190401c7860d4a9c3
#
_cell.length_a   1.000
_cell.length_b   1.000
_cell.length_c   1.000
_cell.angle_alpha   90.00
_cell.angle_beta   90.00
_cell.angle_gamma   90.00
#
_symmetry.space_group_name_H-M   'P 1'
#
loop_
_entity.id
_entity.type
_entity.pdbx_description
1 polymer ?
#
loop_
_entity_poly.entity_id
_entity_poly.type
_entity_poly.pdbx_seq_one_letter_code
_entity_poly.pdbx_strand_id
1 'polypeptide(L)'
;MRKIGVPFQPELAMGAVVDGSAFVVVRNEDVIQHANIDEATFNAIRDTELSEIEQRRQRYLGTRDRVEIAGRTAIVIDDGVATGATMRVALRAVRARKPQRLVLAVPVAPASTVAELRSEADDVICLEDHDFFVAISDYYADFRQVSDQDVIDILKRFSVQRQPTKQPAA
;
A
#
# COMPACT_ATOMS: atom_id res chain seq x y z
N MET A 1 -2.85 -1.30 -3.54
CA MET A 1 -1.44 -1.46 -3.94
C MET A 1 -1.06 -2.92 -3.95
N ARG A 2 -0.15 -3.33 -4.86
CA ARG A 2 0.45 -4.68 -4.87
C ARG A 2 1.95 -4.59 -5.16
N LYS A 3 2.70 -5.45 -4.48
CA LYS A 3 4.14 -5.62 -4.68
C LYS A 3 4.39 -6.36 -6.00
N ILE A 4 5.39 -5.94 -6.78
CA ILE A 4 5.94 -6.67 -7.91
C ILE A 4 7.15 -7.41 -7.38
N GLY A 5 7.01 -8.70 -7.10
CA GLY A 5 8.08 -9.54 -6.55
C GLY A 5 8.99 -10.09 -7.62
N VAL A 6 10.24 -10.43 -7.26
CA VAL A 6 11.17 -11.15 -8.13
C VAL A 6 10.64 -12.59 -8.34
N PRO A 7 10.63 -13.16 -9.57
CA PRO A 7 10.00 -14.45 -9.87
C PRO A 7 10.42 -15.61 -8.97
N PHE A 8 11.70 -15.71 -8.67
CA PHE A 8 12.30 -16.77 -7.86
C PHE A 8 12.50 -16.39 -6.39
N GLN A 9 12.15 -15.14 -6.02
CA GLN A 9 12.22 -14.62 -4.66
C GLN A 9 11.08 -13.59 -4.43
N PRO A 10 9.82 -14.04 -4.32
CA PRO A 10 8.65 -13.15 -4.31
C PRO A 10 8.63 -12.15 -3.15
N GLU A 11 9.38 -12.43 -2.07
CA GLU A 11 9.51 -11.51 -0.93
C GLU A 11 10.34 -10.28 -1.27
N LEU A 12 11.26 -10.39 -2.23
CA LEU A 12 12.07 -9.27 -2.69
C LEU A 12 11.28 -8.43 -3.69
N ALA A 13 10.99 -7.17 -3.33
CA ALA A 13 10.22 -6.25 -4.15
C ALA A 13 11.11 -5.60 -5.22
N MET A 14 10.89 -5.92 -6.49
CA MET A 14 11.45 -5.19 -7.64
C MET A 14 10.58 -4.00 -8.07
N GLY A 15 9.45 -3.79 -7.42
CA GLY A 15 8.57 -2.66 -7.64
C GLY A 15 7.24 -2.79 -6.92
N ALA A 16 6.36 -1.84 -7.17
CA ALA A 16 4.96 -1.92 -6.76
C ALA A 16 4.04 -1.19 -7.74
N VAL A 17 2.79 -1.62 -7.75
CA VAL A 17 1.70 -0.97 -8.46
C VAL A 17 0.72 -0.40 -7.45
N VAL A 18 0.35 0.85 -7.65
CA VAL A 18 -0.69 1.52 -6.86
C VAL A 18 -1.87 1.88 -7.73
N ASP A 19 -3.05 1.50 -7.26
CA ASP A 19 -4.34 1.85 -7.89
C ASP A 19 -4.64 3.35 -7.70
N GLY A 20 -5.24 3.96 -8.72
CA GLY A 20 -5.65 5.36 -8.70
C GLY A 20 -6.46 5.74 -9.92
N SER A 21 -6.61 7.04 -10.20
CA SER A 21 -7.18 7.55 -11.46
C SER A 21 -6.41 7.02 -12.67
N ALA A 22 -5.08 6.86 -12.50
CA ALA A 22 -4.20 6.06 -13.35
C ALA A 22 -3.33 5.17 -12.45
N PHE A 23 -2.91 4.02 -12.94
CA PHE A 23 -1.96 3.18 -12.21
C PHE A 23 -0.59 3.85 -12.14
N VAL A 24 0.01 3.83 -10.97
CA VAL A 24 1.38 4.26 -10.77
C VAL A 24 2.24 3.03 -10.51
N VAL A 25 3.28 2.86 -11.33
CA VAL A 25 4.26 1.79 -11.17
C VAL A 25 5.54 2.42 -10.63
N VAL A 26 6.01 1.94 -9.50
CA VAL A 26 7.32 2.29 -8.95
C VAL A 26 8.24 1.10 -9.13
N ARG A 27 9.42 1.34 -9.68
CA ARG A 27 10.45 0.33 -9.93
C ARG A 27 11.58 0.48 -8.92
N ASN A 28 12.17 -0.62 -8.54
CA ASN A 28 13.41 -0.67 -7.80
C ASN A 28 14.50 -1.17 -8.74
N GLU A 29 15.16 -0.23 -9.42
CA GLU A 29 16.14 -0.53 -10.46
C GLU A 29 17.32 -1.33 -9.92
N ASP A 30 17.75 -1.08 -8.68
CA ASP A 30 18.85 -1.82 -8.05
C ASP A 30 18.48 -3.31 -7.91
N VAL A 31 17.27 -3.62 -7.47
CA VAL A 31 16.81 -5.01 -7.37
C VAL A 31 16.66 -5.65 -8.73
N ILE A 32 16.11 -4.93 -9.71
CA ILE A 32 15.93 -5.42 -11.08
C ILE A 32 17.30 -5.81 -11.69
N GLN A 33 18.29 -4.94 -11.55
CA GLN A 33 19.64 -5.17 -12.04
C GLN A 33 20.33 -6.34 -11.32
N HIS A 34 20.32 -6.36 -9.99
CA HIS A 34 20.96 -7.43 -9.20
C HIS A 34 20.32 -8.80 -9.44
N ALA A 35 18.99 -8.83 -9.63
CA ALA A 35 18.26 -10.06 -9.94
C ALA A 35 18.31 -10.44 -11.44
N ASN A 36 18.94 -9.61 -12.28
CA ASN A 36 19.05 -9.80 -13.74
C ASN A 36 17.68 -10.02 -14.40
N ILE A 37 16.70 -9.19 -14.04
CA ILE A 37 15.33 -9.24 -14.58
C ILE A 37 15.27 -8.41 -15.86
N ASP A 38 14.85 -9.03 -16.95
CA ASP A 38 14.60 -8.31 -18.20
C ASP A 38 13.24 -7.56 -18.20
N GLU A 39 13.10 -6.61 -19.12
CA GLU A 39 11.89 -5.81 -19.25
C GLU A 39 10.64 -6.64 -19.55
N ALA A 40 10.77 -7.72 -20.33
CA ALA A 40 9.63 -8.56 -20.67
C ALA A 40 9.10 -9.28 -19.42
N THR A 41 9.98 -9.83 -18.60
CA THR A 41 9.65 -10.49 -17.34
C THR A 41 9.04 -9.49 -16.34
N PHE A 42 9.64 -8.31 -16.18
CA PHE A 42 9.08 -7.26 -15.31
C PHE A 42 7.67 -6.88 -15.75
N ASN A 43 7.46 -6.62 -17.03
CA ASN A 43 6.17 -6.21 -17.58
C ASN A 43 5.11 -7.30 -17.43
N ALA A 44 5.45 -8.57 -17.64
CA ALA A 44 4.52 -9.69 -17.48
C ALA A 44 4.00 -9.81 -16.02
N ILE A 45 4.90 -9.67 -15.05
CA ILE A 45 4.52 -9.72 -13.62
C ILE A 45 3.72 -8.48 -13.26
N ARG A 46 4.15 -7.29 -13.68
CA ARG A 46 3.38 -6.05 -13.49
C ARG A 46 1.94 -6.19 -14.00
N ASP A 47 1.75 -6.70 -15.20
CA ASP A 47 0.42 -6.82 -15.82
C ASP A 47 -0.46 -7.83 -15.08
N THR A 48 0.13 -8.90 -14.54
CA THR A 48 -0.55 -9.83 -13.64
C THR A 48 -1.02 -9.11 -12.38
N GLU A 49 -0.15 -8.34 -11.73
CA GLU A 49 -0.49 -7.61 -10.51
C GLU A 49 -1.53 -6.50 -10.76
N LEU A 50 -1.50 -5.86 -11.93
CA LEU A 50 -2.53 -4.90 -12.35
C LEU A 50 -3.91 -5.57 -12.49
N SER A 51 -3.96 -6.74 -13.11
CA SER A 51 -5.19 -7.52 -13.25
C SER A 51 -5.77 -7.91 -11.88
N GLU A 52 -4.90 -8.36 -10.97
CA GLU A 52 -5.29 -8.71 -9.59
C GLU A 52 -5.85 -7.50 -8.82
N ILE A 53 -5.22 -6.31 -8.96
CA ILE A 53 -5.74 -5.07 -8.35
C ILE A 53 -7.14 -4.77 -8.86
N GLU A 54 -7.35 -4.83 -10.18
CA GLU A 54 -8.66 -4.51 -10.76
C GLU A 54 -9.74 -5.52 -10.33
N GLN A 55 -9.42 -6.82 -10.28
CA GLN A 55 -10.34 -7.84 -9.79
C GLN A 55 -10.71 -7.61 -8.32
N ARG A 56 -9.73 -7.32 -7.45
CA ARG A 56 -9.98 -7.00 -6.04
C ARG A 56 -10.79 -5.71 -5.89
N ARG A 57 -10.46 -4.70 -6.68
CA ARG A 57 -11.21 -3.45 -6.68
C ARG A 57 -12.67 -3.66 -7.02
N GLN A 58 -12.95 -4.39 -8.09
CA GLN A 58 -14.32 -4.72 -8.49
C GLN A 58 -15.05 -5.50 -7.40
N ARG A 59 -14.37 -6.47 -6.79
CA ARG A 59 -14.93 -7.30 -5.72
C ARG A 59 -15.26 -6.49 -4.46
N TYR A 60 -14.35 -5.60 -4.01
CA TYR A 60 -14.49 -4.88 -2.74
C TYR A 60 -15.25 -3.56 -2.87
N LEU A 61 -15.06 -2.84 -3.95
CA LEU A 61 -15.61 -1.49 -4.13
C LEU A 61 -16.76 -1.44 -5.14
N GLY A 62 -16.91 -2.46 -6.00
CA GLY A 62 -17.92 -2.49 -7.05
C GLY A 62 -17.76 -1.30 -8.00
N THR A 63 -18.85 -0.58 -8.22
CA THR A 63 -18.93 0.60 -9.13
C THR A 63 -18.49 1.91 -8.48
N ARG A 64 -17.94 1.89 -7.26
CA ARG A 64 -17.51 3.13 -6.60
C ARG A 64 -16.38 3.80 -7.37
N ASP A 65 -16.48 5.10 -7.54
CA ASP A 65 -15.43 5.90 -8.17
C ASP A 65 -14.14 5.87 -7.38
N ARG A 66 -13.04 5.93 -8.10
CA ARG A 66 -11.71 6.11 -7.49
C ARG A 66 -11.60 7.48 -6.86
N VAL A 67 -11.08 7.51 -5.65
CA VAL A 67 -10.81 8.78 -4.96
C VAL A 67 -9.49 9.35 -5.45
N GLU A 68 -9.52 10.59 -5.96
CA GLU A 68 -8.29 11.30 -6.29
C GLU A 68 -7.50 11.61 -5.00
N ILE A 69 -6.21 11.31 -5.02
CA ILE A 69 -5.30 11.51 -3.88
C ILE A 69 -4.63 12.89 -3.95
N ALA A 70 -4.44 13.44 -5.15
CA ALA A 70 -3.76 14.72 -5.35
C ALA A 70 -4.39 15.82 -4.48
N GLY A 71 -3.54 16.58 -3.78
CA GLY A 71 -3.97 17.68 -2.91
C GLY A 71 -4.72 17.26 -1.63
N ARG A 72 -4.77 15.97 -1.30
CA ARG A 72 -5.44 15.45 -0.09
C ARG A 72 -4.45 14.82 0.88
N THR A 73 -4.87 14.63 2.11
CA THR A 73 -4.14 13.77 3.05
C THR A 73 -4.37 12.31 2.65
N ALA A 74 -3.29 11.60 2.34
CA ALA A 74 -3.29 10.16 2.12
C ALA A 74 -2.77 9.47 3.38
N ILE A 75 -3.51 8.49 3.88
CA ILE A 75 -3.11 7.67 5.03
C ILE A 75 -2.89 6.25 4.53
N VAL A 76 -1.66 5.76 4.61
CA VAL A 76 -1.30 4.37 4.34
C VAL A 76 -1.37 3.60 5.65
N ILE A 77 -2.14 2.52 5.66
CA ILE A 77 -2.40 1.69 6.85
C ILE A 77 -1.99 0.26 6.53
N ASP A 78 -1.35 -0.40 7.48
CA ASP A 78 -1.05 -1.83 7.42
C ASP A 78 -1.21 -2.44 8.82
N ASP A 79 -1.21 -3.78 8.92
CA ASP A 79 -1.29 -4.52 10.19
C ASP A 79 0.02 -4.50 10.98
N GLY A 80 1.11 -4.14 10.35
CA GLY A 80 2.44 -3.94 10.91
C GLY A 80 3.47 -3.84 9.80
N VAL A 81 4.67 -3.45 10.18
CA VAL A 81 5.80 -3.38 9.26
C VAL A 81 6.97 -4.16 9.85
N ALA A 82 7.56 -5.08 9.09
CA ALA A 82 8.78 -5.78 9.49
C ALA A 82 10.03 -5.07 8.93
N THR A 83 10.48 -5.42 7.73
CA THR A 83 11.69 -4.84 7.11
C THR A 83 11.48 -3.47 6.47
N GLY A 84 10.25 -3.04 6.31
CA GLY A 84 9.90 -1.77 5.68
C GLY A 84 10.08 -1.71 4.15
N ALA A 85 10.66 -2.72 3.51
CA ALA A 85 10.95 -2.68 2.07
C ALA A 85 9.69 -2.47 1.21
N THR A 86 8.65 -3.27 1.45
CA THR A 86 7.36 -3.15 0.75
C THR A 86 6.68 -1.82 1.07
N MET A 87 6.70 -1.40 2.34
CA MET A 87 6.09 -0.15 2.77
C MET A 87 6.77 1.08 2.14
N ARG A 88 8.10 1.07 2.03
CA ARG A 88 8.87 2.13 1.36
C ARG A 88 8.44 2.32 -0.09
N VAL A 89 8.33 1.22 -0.84
CA VAL A 89 7.84 1.27 -2.22
C VAL A 89 6.38 1.77 -2.28
N ALA A 90 5.54 1.37 -1.32
CA ALA A 90 4.17 1.84 -1.19
C ALA A 90 4.09 3.36 -1.00
N LEU A 91 4.84 3.89 -0.04
CA LEU A 91 4.87 5.31 0.28
C LEU A 91 5.35 6.13 -0.91
N ARG A 92 6.42 5.70 -1.59
CA ARG A 92 6.92 6.36 -2.81
C ARG A 92 5.87 6.38 -3.93
N ALA A 93 5.16 5.29 -4.13
CA ALA A 93 4.10 5.21 -5.14
C ALA A 93 2.91 6.11 -4.80
N VAL A 94 2.52 6.23 -3.52
CA VAL A 94 1.50 7.19 -3.08
C VAL A 94 2.01 8.62 -3.21
N ARG A 95 3.27 8.90 -2.86
CA ARG A 95 3.91 10.22 -2.99
C ARG A 95 3.93 10.70 -4.46
N ALA A 96 4.18 9.79 -5.42
CA ALA A 96 4.15 10.11 -6.85
C ALA A 96 2.79 10.64 -7.32
N ARG A 97 1.70 10.39 -6.57
CA ARG A 97 0.35 10.90 -6.83
C ARG A 97 0.08 12.27 -6.20
N LYS A 98 1.12 12.93 -5.70
CA LYS A 98 1.10 14.31 -5.18
C LYS A 98 0.04 14.55 -4.10
N PRO A 99 -0.03 13.74 -3.03
CA PRO A 99 -0.85 14.08 -1.89
C PRO A 99 -0.37 15.39 -1.27
N GLN A 100 -1.26 16.13 -0.62
CA GLN A 100 -0.89 17.29 0.19
C GLN A 100 -0.11 16.86 1.44
N ARG A 101 -0.49 15.72 2.02
CA ARG A 101 0.17 15.10 3.18
C ARG A 101 0.10 13.59 3.06
N LEU A 102 1.20 12.92 3.35
CA LEU A 102 1.31 11.47 3.36
C LEU A 102 1.60 10.99 4.78
N VAL A 103 0.71 10.18 5.32
CA VAL A 103 0.81 9.61 6.67
C VAL A 103 0.94 8.09 6.56
N LEU A 104 1.88 7.52 7.28
CA LEU A 104 1.91 6.08 7.55
C LEU A 104 1.33 5.84 8.94
N ALA A 105 0.42 4.89 9.07
CA ALA A 105 -0.16 4.49 10.35
C ALA A 105 -0.13 2.96 10.48
N VAL A 106 0.64 2.46 11.45
CA VAL A 106 0.78 1.02 11.72
C VAL A 106 0.75 0.77 13.24
N PRO A 107 0.20 -0.36 13.70
CA PRO A 107 0.17 -0.67 15.13
C PRO A 107 1.55 -1.05 15.65
N VAL A 108 2.38 -1.76 14.87
CA VAL A 108 3.64 -2.31 15.36
C VAL A 108 4.70 -2.35 14.27
N ALA A 109 5.96 -2.07 14.65
CA ALA A 109 7.13 -2.18 13.78
C ALA A 109 8.44 -2.21 14.60
N PRO A 110 9.59 -2.63 14.01
CA PRO A 110 10.90 -2.40 14.59
C PRO A 110 11.21 -0.90 14.69
N ALA A 111 11.81 -0.47 15.79
CA ALA A 111 12.18 0.93 16.01
C ALA A 111 13.10 1.47 14.89
N SER A 112 14.04 0.67 14.42
CA SER A 112 14.91 1.01 13.29
C SER A 112 14.14 1.24 12.01
N THR A 113 13.16 0.38 11.71
CA THR A 113 12.29 0.52 10.52
C THR A 113 11.43 1.78 10.60
N VAL A 114 10.88 2.10 11.78
CA VAL A 114 10.12 3.35 11.98
C VAL A 114 11.01 4.56 11.70
N ALA A 115 12.24 4.56 12.21
CA ALA A 115 13.20 5.66 12.00
C ALA A 115 13.51 5.85 10.50
N GLU A 116 13.72 4.77 9.74
CA GLU A 116 13.95 4.84 8.30
C GLU A 116 12.74 5.35 7.51
N LEU A 117 11.53 4.90 7.87
CA LEU A 117 10.30 5.28 7.16
C LEU A 117 9.90 6.75 7.40
N ARG A 118 10.42 7.40 8.43
CA ARG A 118 10.24 8.85 8.65
C ARG A 118 10.74 9.72 7.50
N SER A 119 11.66 9.21 6.68
CA SER A 119 12.13 9.91 5.47
C SER A 119 11.18 9.78 4.27
N GLU A 120 10.24 8.83 4.30
CA GLU A 120 9.36 8.49 3.17
C GLU A 120 7.94 9.07 3.32
N ALA A 121 7.55 9.48 4.54
CA ALA A 121 6.23 10.05 4.84
C ALA A 121 6.36 11.37 5.62
N ASP A 122 5.33 12.21 5.55
CA ASP A 122 5.31 13.46 6.33
C ASP A 122 5.09 13.17 7.82
N ASP A 123 4.36 12.10 8.13
CA ASP A 123 4.18 11.58 9.48
C ASP A 123 4.23 10.05 9.48
N VAL A 124 4.83 9.50 10.52
CA VAL A 124 4.79 8.06 10.82
C VAL A 124 4.21 7.89 12.22
N ILE A 125 3.05 7.27 12.28
CA ILE A 125 2.34 6.90 13.51
C ILE A 125 2.53 5.41 13.69
N CYS A 126 3.30 5.01 14.69
CA CYS A 126 3.45 3.65 15.15
C CYS A 126 2.97 3.60 16.60
N LEU A 127 2.07 2.67 16.95
CA LEU A 127 1.55 2.60 18.32
C LEU A 127 2.58 1.98 19.27
N GLU A 128 3.27 0.95 18.79
CA GLU A 128 4.32 0.26 19.54
C GLU A 128 5.50 -0.01 18.62
N ASP A 129 6.66 0.52 18.95
CA ASP A 129 7.92 0.22 18.28
C ASP A 129 8.86 -0.56 19.21
N HIS A 130 9.55 -1.56 18.66
CA HIS A 130 10.35 -2.51 19.42
C HIS A 130 11.77 -2.62 18.85
N ASP A 131 12.77 -2.63 19.74
CA ASP A 131 14.16 -2.89 19.36
C ASP A 131 14.37 -4.36 18.96
N PHE A 132 13.61 -5.27 19.58
CA PHE A 132 13.63 -6.68 19.28
C PHE A 132 12.30 -7.11 18.66
N PHE A 133 12.33 -7.48 17.38
CA PHE A 133 11.13 -7.76 16.59
C PHE A 133 11.32 -9.06 15.82
N VAL A 134 10.39 -10.01 15.97
CA VAL A 134 10.44 -11.31 15.29
C VAL A 134 9.41 -11.37 14.18
N ALA A 135 8.13 -11.25 14.51
CA ALA A 135 7.05 -11.30 13.53
C ALA A 135 5.88 -10.42 13.96
N ILE A 136 5.14 -9.87 13.00
CA ILE A 136 3.96 -9.03 13.25
C ILE A 136 2.90 -9.81 14.04
N SER A 137 2.74 -11.11 13.72
CA SER A 137 1.77 -12.00 14.38
C SER A 137 1.92 -12.09 15.90
N ASP A 138 3.13 -11.88 16.42
CA ASP A 138 3.41 -12.02 17.85
C ASP A 138 2.77 -10.91 18.70
N TYR A 139 2.36 -9.83 18.04
CA TYR A 139 1.72 -8.66 18.65
C TYR A 139 0.19 -8.70 18.55
N TYR A 140 -0.38 -9.79 18.05
CA TYR A 140 -1.82 -9.94 17.88
C TYR A 140 -2.35 -11.13 18.66
N ALA A 141 -3.46 -10.95 19.37
CA ALA A 141 -4.18 -12.05 20.02
C ALA A 141 -4.82 -13.01 19.00
N ASP A 142 -5.16 -12.50 17.82
CA ASP A 142 -5.71 -13.26 16.70
C ASP A 142 -5.19 -12.65 15.39
N PHE A 143 -4.35 -13.37 14.66
CA PHE A 143 -3.74 -12.96 13.39
C PHE A 143 -4.23 -13.84 12.23
N ARG A 144 -5.46 -14.37 12.31
CA ARG A 144 -6.05 -15.14 11.22
C ARG A 144 -6.32 -14.25 10.02
N GLN A 145 -6.17 -14.84 8.84
CA GLN A 145 -6.48 -14.13 7.59
C GLN A 145 -7.96 -13.74 7.54
N VAL A 146 -8.24 -12.49 7.28
CA VAL A 146 -9.60 -11.95 7.06
C VAL A 146 -10.09 -12.41 5.68
N SER A 147 -11.32 -12.93 5.61
CA SER A 147 -11.89 -13.36 4.34
C SER A 147 -12.31 -12.18 3.47
N ASP A 148 -12.40 -12.40 2.14
CA ASP A 148 -12.91 -11.40 1.21
C ASP A 148 -14.32 -10.92 1.60
N GLN A 149 -15.16 -11.83 2.14
CA GLN A 149 -16.52 -11.47 2.56
C GLN A 149 -16.50 -10.53 3.77
N ASP A 150 -15.63 -10.78 4.76
CA ASP A 150 -15.48 -9.91 5.92
C ASP A 150 -15.04 -8.50 5.48
N VAL A 151 -14.07 -8.42 4.56
CA VAL A 151 -13.62 -7.13 4.00
C VAL A 151 -14.77 -6.39 3.33
N ILE A 152 -15.58 -7.07 2.50
CA ILE A 152 -16.74 -6.48 1.82
C ILE A 152 -17.75 -5.95 2.83
N ASP A 153 -18.05 -6.72 3.87
CA ASP A 153 -19.07 -6.35 4.86
C ASP A 153 -18.60 -5.18 5.75
N ILE A 154 -17.31 -5.14 6.12
CA ILE A 154 -16.71 -4.00 6.80
C ILE A 154 -16.78 -2.75 5.93
N LEU A 155 -16.36 -2.84 4.66
CA LEU A 155 -16.39 -1.71 3.74
C LEU A 155 -17.80 -1.20 3.47
N LYS A 156 -18.82 -2.06 3.46
CA LYS A 156 -20.23 -1.65 3.36
C LYS A 156 -20.69 -0.89 4.60
N ARG A 157 -20.36 -1.37 5.80
CA ARG A 157 -20.73 -0.71 7.08
C ARG A 157 -20.19 0.70 7.20
N PHE A 158 -18.97 0.91 6.71
CA PHE A 158 -18.26 2.20 6.83
C PHE A 158 -18.25 2.99 5.52
N SER A 159 -19.10 2.63 4.56
CA SER A 159 -19.25 3.43 3.35
C SER A 159 -19.95 4.75 3.70
N VAL A 160 -19.16 5.82 3.79
CA VAL A 160 -19.69 7.17 3.92
C VAL A 160 -20.50 7.50 2.67
N GLN A 161 -21.81 7.70 2.81
CA GLN A 161 -22.60 8.36 1.77
C GLN A 161 -21.99 9.76 1.59
N ARG A 162 -21.30 9.99 0.48
CA ARG A 162 -20.85 11.34 0.13
C ARG A 162 -22.09 12.20 -0.05
N GLN A 163 -22.36 13.09 0.88
CA GLN A 163 -23.23 14.21 0.60
C GLN A 163 -22.62 14.99 -0.58
N PRO A 164 -23.38 15.29 -1.63
CA PRO A 164 -22.87 16.11 -2.71
C PRO A 164 -22.41 17.45 -2.11
N THR A 165 -21.17 17.79 -2.31
CA THR A 165 -20.63 19.11 -1.94
C THR A 165 -21.48 20.14 -2.66
N LYS A 166 -22.28 20.92 -1.94
CA LYS A 166 -22.93 22.11 -2.49
C LYS A 166 -21.82 22.99 -3.05
N GLN A 167 -21.79 23.14 -4.38
CA GLN A 167 -21.02 24.20 -5.01
C GLN A 167 -21.47 25.53 -4.40
N PRO A 168 -20.56 26.40 -3.93
CA PRO A 168 -20.96 27.75 -3.61
C PRO A 168 -21.51 28.41 -4.90
N ALA A 169 -22.72 28.94 -4.81
CA ALA A 169 -23.29 29.72 -5.88
C ALA A 169 -22.37 30.91 -6.18
N ALA A 170 -22.10 31.13 -7.48
CA ALA A 170 -21.33 32.25 -7.99
C ALA A 170 -22.04 33.57 -7.73
#